data_65dc8173885a789f958a304c08e5baa8
#
_entry.id   65dc8173885a789f958a304c08e5baa8
#
_cell.length_a   1.000
_cell.length_b   1.000
_cell.length_c   1.000
_cell.angle_alpha   90.00
_cell.angle_beta   90.00
_cell.angle_gamma   90.00
#
_symmetry.space_group_name_H-M   'P 1'
#
loop_
_entity.id
_entity.type
_entity.pdbx_description
1 polymer ?
#
loop_
_entity_poly.entity_id
_entity_poly.type
_entity_poly.pdbx_seq_one_letter_code
_entity_poly.pdbx_strand_id
1 'polypeptide(L)'
;MILTNCAACAAPLGLSLGKKCGRCSTRYCGPACQKQHWDVGHKDFCKQIKKTGGAEQYNANKKYSEAVAVAAEKCAEDVKGQTCYICTQALHWKTKEGLVRGCACRGTSGFAHVSCLAEQAKILVAEAEENNLLGTERFEKIWARWYNCSLCEQYYHGEVKCALGWACWKTYVGRQVDGPKMNAMAQLANGLSETQQHEAALSVREAELSTLRRLGQTEEQINNSKANLAFSYECLGRHEEALVLRRELYAWGVTFKLPTDEIIIYASNLAVSLKDNKCFEEARCFLRERIAEGFHRTLGVDHLQVMKMRAYYAQALSDDDRPSRDDLVEAIGIYEDLSSQTRRVLGGSHPFTGATQQNLLHVRWKLARLDAHS
;
A
#
# COMPACT_ATOMS: atom_id res chain seq x y z
N MET A 1 -11.43 -10.20 -1.81
CA MET A 1 -10.46 -10.88 -2.67
C MET A 1 -11.03 -10.85 -4.07
N ILE A 2 -10.31 -10.27 -4.98
CA ILE A 2 -10.56 -10.51 -6.39
C ILE A 2 -10.36 -12.00 -6.57
N LEU A 3 -11.32 -12.70 -7.18
CA LEU A 3 -11.27 -14.15 -7.26
C LEU A 3 -10.22 -14.58 -8.29
N THR A 4 -8.97 -14.53 -7.91
CA THR A 4 -7.83 -14.93 -8.72
C THR A 4 -7.48 -16.40 -8.59
N ASN A 5 -8.16 -17.12 -7.66
CA ASN A 5 -7.85 -18.50 -7.32
C ASN A 5 -9.04 -19.42 -7.57
N CYS A 6 -8.75 -20.69 -7.78
CA CYS A 6 -9.75 -21.74 -7.88
C CYS A 6 -10.51 -21.89 -6.57
N ALA A 7 -11.84 -21.88 -6.62
CA ALA A 7 -12.68 -21.98 -5.42
C ALA A 7 -12.61 -23.36 -4.72
N ALA A 8 -12.07 -24.38 -5.39
CA ALA A 8 -11.94 -25.74 -4.82
C ALA A 8 -10.54 -26.02 -4.27
N CYS A 9 -9.49 -25.75 -5.06
CA CYS A 9 -8.12 -26.14 -4.73
C CYS A 9 -7.19 -24.95 -4.44
N ALA A 10 -7.71 -23.72 -4.45
CA ALA A 10 -6.97 -22.48 -4.26
C ALA A 10 -5.83 -22.20 -5.28
N ALA A 11 -5.68 -23.01 -6.32
CA ALA A 11 -4.68 -22.79 -7.36
C ALA A 11 -4.88 -21.41 -8.02
N PRO A 12 -3.81 -20.66 -8.32
CA PRO A 12 -3.90 -19.35 -8.93
C PRO A 12 -4.45 -19.45 -10.37
N LEU A 13 -5.41 -18.61 -10.70
CA LEU A 13 -6.07 -18.53 -12.00
C LEU A 13 -5.79 -17.22 -12.73
N GLY A 14 -5.17 -16.25 -12.08
CA GLY A 14 -5.10 -14.90 -12.58
C GLY A 14 -6.49 -14.32 -12.88
N LEU A 15 -6.58 -13.32 -13.73
CA LEU A 15 -7.87 -12.66 -14.07
C LEU A 15 -8.63 -13.33 -15.21
N SER A 16 -7.94 -14.00 -16.13
CA SER A 16 -8.51 -14.47 -17.40
C SER A 16 -8.67 -15.98 -17.48
N LEU A 17 -7.91 -16.75 -16.70
CA LEU A 17 -7.90 -18.21 -16.78
C LEU A 17 -8.97 -18.84 -15.87
N GLY A 18 -9.30 -20.09 -16.19
CA GLY A 18 -10.21 -20.92 -15.41
C GLY A 18 -11.63 -20.94 -15.94
N LYS A 19 -12.32 -22.02 -15.57
CA LYS A 19 -13.73 -22.26 -15.89
C LYS A 19 -14.62 -21.52 -14.89
N LYS A 20 -15.75 -20.99 -15.36
CA LYS A 20 -16.74 -20.32 -14.51
C LYS A 20 -17.98 -21.19 -14.30
N CYS A 21 -18.55 -21.15 -13.10
CA CYS A 21 -19.90 -21.65 -12.89
C CYS A 21 -20.87 -20.84 -13.74
N GLY A 22 -21.64 -21.48 -14.62
CA GLY A 22 -22.58 -20.81 -15.53
C GLY A 22 -23.67 -20.02 -14.83
N ARG A 23 -23.91 -20.28 -13.53
CA ARG A 23 -24.97 -19.61 -12.76
C ARG A 23 -24.47 -18.40 -11.96
N CYS A 24 -23.33 -18.54 -11.25
CA CYS A 24 -22.89 -17.56 -10.26
C CYS A 24 -21.48 -17.00 -10.51
N SER A 25 -20.85 -17.41 -11.61
CA SER A 25 -19.50 -16.98 -12.04
C SER A 25 -18.35 -17.34 -11.08
N THR A 26 -18.58 -18.26 -10.12
CA THR A 26 -17.47 -18.82 -9.31
C THR A 26 -16.46 -19.49 -10.23
N ARG A 27 -15.16 -19.29 -9.95
CA ARG A 27 -14.05 -19.70 -10.84
C ARG A 27 -13.36 -20.96 -10.36
N TYR A 28 -12.90 -21.78 -11.32
CA TYR A 28 -12.26 -23.07 -11.10
C TYR A 28 -11.14 -23.30 -12.11
N CYS A 29 -10.08 -24.02 -11.74
CA CYS A 29 -9.04 -24.41 -12.69
C CYS A 29 -9.54 -25.41 -13.77
N GLY A 30 -10.57 -26.20 -13.46
CA GLY A 30 -11.15 -27.14 -14.40
C GLY A 30 -12.47 -27.76 -13.94
N PRO A 31 -13.04 -28.67 -14.76
CA PRO A 31 -14.31 -29.34 -14.46
C PRO A 31 -14.27 -30.17 -13.19
N ALA A 32 -13.14 -30.84 -12.91
CA ALA A 32 -12.98 -31.66 -11.70
C ALA A 32 -13.14 -30.83 -10.42
N CYS A 33 -12.46 -29.67 -10.34
CA CYS A 33 -12.60 -28.76 -9.21
C CYS A 33 -14.00 -28.17 -9.11
N GLN A 34 -14.66 -27.89 -10.22
CA GLN A 34 -16.04 -27.44 -10.20
C GLN A 34 -16.97 -28.50 -9.64
N LYS A 35 -16.83 -29.77 -10.05
CA LYS A 35 -17.59 -30.90 -9.54
C LYS A 35 -17.36 -31.12 -8.06
N GLN A 36 -16.08 -31.18 -7.65
CA GLN A 36 -15.69 -31.31 -6.24
C GLN A 36 -16.36 -30.24 -5.37
N HIS A 37 -16.23 -28.97 -5.75
CA HIS A 37 -16.83 -27.86 -5.00
C HIS A 37 -18.36 -27.93 -4.98
N TRP A 38 -18.99 -28.40 -6.07
CA TRP A 38 -20.43 -28.61 -6.13
C TRP A 38 -20.89 -29.66 -5.12
N ASP A 39 -20.18 -30.78 -5.04
CA ASP A 39 -20.50 -31.89 -4.16
C ASP A 39 -20.27 -31.54 -2.67
N VAL A 40 -19.28 -30.71 -2.37
CA VAL A 40 -18.95 -30.24 -1.01
C VAL A 40 -19.93 -29.19 -0.48
N GLY A 41 -20.80 -28.60 -1.32
CA GLY A 41 -21.83 -27.68 -0.82
C GLY A 41 -22.10 -26.44 -1.68
N HIS A 42 -21.33 -26.16 -2.73
CA HIS A 42 -21.59 -25.00 -3.59
C HIS A 42 -23.03 -24.98 -4.16
N LYS A 43 -23.64 -26.13 -4.42
CA LYS A 43 -25.01 -26.25 -4.90
C LYS A 43 -26.02 -25.49 -4.04
N ASP A 44 -25.82 -25.48 -2.72
CA ASP A 44 -26.74 -24.89 -1.74
C ASP A 44 -26.63 -23.34 -1.74
N PHE A 45 -25.46 -22.82 -2.00
CA PHE A 45 -25.19 -21.38 -2.03
C PHE A 45 -25.20 -20.76 -3.42
N CYS A 46 -25.13 -21.54 -4.48
CA CYS A 46 -25.02 -21.08 -5.86
C CYS A 46 -26.13 -20.09 -6.27
N LYS A 47 -27.38 -20.34 -5.85
CA LYS A 47 -28.51 -19.43 -6.11
C LYS A 47 -28.38 -18.12 -5.35
N GLN A 48 -27.91 -18.15 -4.10
CA GLN A 48 -27.67 -16.98 -3.26
C GLN A 48 -26.55 -16.14 -3.85
N ILE A 49 -25.44 -16.76 -4.23
CA ILE A 49 -24.29 -16.08 -4.88
C ILE A 49 -24.78 -15.37 -6.17
N LYS A 50 -25.60 -16.02 -7.00
CA LYS A 50 -26.17 -15.37 -8.20
C LYS A 50 -27.03 -14.17 -7.83
N LYS A 51 -27.91 -14.28 -6.81
CA LYS A 51 -28.80 -13.19 -6.38
C LYS A 51 -28.03 -11.95 -5.88
N THR A 52 -26.83 -12.12 -5.35
CA THR A 52 -25.97 -11.03 -4.87
C THR A 52 -25.12 -10.38 -5.96
N GLY A 53 -25.28 -10.75 -7.23
CA GLY A 53 -24.49 -10.18 -8.34
C GLY A 53 -23.30 -11.04 -8.76
N GLY A 54 -23.20 -12.29 -8.28
CA GLY A 54 -22.12 -13.21 -8.62
C GLY A 54 -21.08 -13.38 -7.51
N ALA A 55 -20.10 -14.23 -7.78
CA ALA A 55 -19.15 -14.68 -6.77
C ALA A 55 -18.24 -13.56 -6.23
N GLU A 56 -17.82 -12.62 -7.06
CA GLU A 56 -16.97 -11.49 -6.62
C GLU A 56 -17.75 -10.55 -5.71
N GLN A 57 -18.99 -10.20 -6.07
CA GLN A 57 -19.84 -9.35 -5.23
C GLN A 57 -20.21 -10.04 -3.91
N TYR A 58 -20.55 -11.33 -3.96
CA TYR A 58 -20.83 -12.11 -2.75
C TYR A 58 -19.64 -12.13 -1.80
N ASN A 59 -18.44 -12.40 -2.33
CA ASN A 59 -17.21 -12.40 -1.53
C ASN A 59 -16.88 -11.01 -0.98
N ALA A 60 -17.02 -9.96 -1.80
CA ALA A 60 -16.79 -8.59 -1.36
C ALA A 60 -17.73 -8.18 -0.22
N ASN A 61 -19.02 -8.54 -0.31
CA ASN A 61 -19.99 -8.27 0.76
C ASN A 61 -19.62 -9.01 2.06
N LYS A 62 -19.22 -10.29 1.97
CA LYS A 62 -18.78 -11.08 3.12
C LYS A 62 -17.56 -10.48 3.78
N LYS A 63 -16.51 -10.20 2.99
CA LYS A 63 -15.25 -9.62 3.48
C LYS A 63 -15.43 -8.22 4.06
N TYR A 64 -16.29 -7.40 3.46
CA TYR A 64 -16.69 -6.12 4.02
C TYR A 64 -17.30 -6.28 5.42
N SER A 65 -18.25 -7.20 5.59
CA SER A 65 -18.91 -7.41 6.89
C SER A 65 -17.91 -7.89 7.95
N GLU A 66 -16.98 -8.78 7.59
CA GLU A 66 -15.89 -9.23 8.46
C GLU A 66 -14.98 -8.06 8.87
N ALA A 67 -14.54 -7.24 7.92
CA ALA A 67 -13.64 -6.11 8.17
C ALA A 67 -14.30 -5.01 9.02
N VAL A 68 -15.59 -4.73 8.81
CA VAL A 68 -16.36 -3.80 9.63
C VAL A 68 -16.47 -4.27 11.07
N ALA A 69 -16.73 -5.56 11.28
CA ALA A 69 -16.82 -6.13 12.63
C ALA A 69 -15.49 -6.00 13.37
N VAL A 70 -14.36 -6.31 12.71
CA VAL A 70 -13.02 -6.14 13.29
C VAL A 70 -12.70 -4.68 13.59
N ALA A 71 -13.02 -3.76 12.67
CA ALA A 71 -12.78 -2.33 12.89
C ALA A 71 -13.59 -1.78 14.06
N ALA A 72 -14.88 -2.17 14.17
CA ALA A 72 -15.72 -1.75 15.28
C ALA A 72 -15.25 -2.33 16.64
N GLU A 73 -14.82 -3.59 16.68
CA GLU A 73 -14.24 -4.22 17.86
C GLU A 73 -12.98 -3.51 18.33
N LYS A 74 -12.06 -3.18 17.42
CA LYS A 74 -10.82 -2.45 17.72
C LYS A 74 -11.06 -1.06 18.27
N CYS A 75 -12.17 -0.42 17.91
CA CYS A 75 -12.55 0.92 18.38
C CYS A 75 -13.50 0.90 19.60
N ALA A 76 -13.92 -0.27 20.10
CA ALA A 76 -15.02 -0.40 21.05
C ALA A 76 -14.85 0.43 22.33
N GLU A 77 -13.63 0.56 22.87
CA GLU A 77 -13.36 1.37 24.06
C GLU A 77 -13.44 2.87 23.78
N ASP A 78 -12.91 3.32 22.63
CA ASP A 78 -12.85 4.74 22.28
C ASP A 78 -14.22 5.33 21.94
N VAL A 79 -15.17 4.50 21.50
CA VAL A 79 -16.48 4.95 20.99
C VAL A 79 -17.58 4.98 22.04
N LYS A 80 -17.30 4.60 23.29
CA LYS A 80 -18.31 4.59 24.37
C LYS A 80 -18.93 5.96 24.58
N GLY A 81 -20.27 6.03 24.54
CA GLY A 81 -21.02 7.27 24.71
C GLY A 81 -20.95 8.24 23.51
N GLN A 82 -20.37 7.82 22.38
CA GLN A 82 -20.26 8.63 21.18
C GLN A 82 -21.38 8.33 20.19
N THR A 83 -21.56 9.24 19.22
CA THR A 83 -22.49 9.09 18.10
C THR A 83 -21.80 9.38 16.78
N CYS A 84 -22.30 8.80 15.70
CA CYS A 84 -21.83 9.04 14.36
C CYS A 84 -22.05 10.51 13.95
N TYR A 85 -21.00 11.20 13.50
CA TYR A 85 -21.14 12.60 13.05
C TYR A 85 -21.97 12.77 11.78
N ILE A 86 -22.27 11.67 11.06
CA ILE A 86 -23.07 11.68 9.83
C ILE A 86 -24.55 11.38 10.12
N CYS A 87 -24.86 10.27 10.81
CA CYS A 87 -26.24 9.85 11.05
C CYS A 87 -26.74 10.05 12.50
N THR A 88 -25.89 10.60 13.39
CA THR A 88 -26.18 10.92 14.80
C THR A 88 -26.56 9.74 15.70
N GLN A 89 -26.43 8.52 15.23
CA GLN A 89 -26.77 7.29 15.97
C GLN A 89 -25.51 6.62 16.54
N ALA A 90 -25.63 5.92 17.67
CA ALA A 90 -24.56 5.10 18.24
C ALA A 90 -24.40 3.77 17.47
N LEU A 91 -25.49 3.18 17.04
CA LEU A 91 -25.52 1.99 16.14
C LEU A 91 -26.16 2.39 14.82
N HIS A 92 -25.58 1.94 13.72
CA HIS A 92 -26.12 2.23 12.39
C HIS A 92 -27.53 1.63 12.23
N TRP A 93 -28.50 2.46 11.84
CA TRP A 93 -29.92 2.12 11.83
C TRP A 93 -30.25 0.87 11.02
N LYS A 94 -29.56 0.64 9.92
CA LYS A 94 -29.80 -0.47 8.99
C LYS A 94 -28.92 -1.70 9.26
N THR A 95 -27.58 -1.50 9.37
CA THR A 95 -26.61 -2.60 9.47
C THR A 95 -26.33 -3.01 10.92
N LYS A 96 -26.72 -2.19 11.91
CA LYS A 96 -26.43 -2.38 13.34
C LYS A 96 -24.95 -2.42 13.68
N GLU A 97 -24.08 -1.95 12.77
CA GLU A 97 -22.65 -1.83 13.03
C GLU A 97 -22.35 -0.74 14.06
N GLY A 98 -21.27 -0.94 14.80
CA GLY A 98 -20.75 0.02 15.77
C GLY A 98 -19.97 1.16 15.11
N LEU A 99 -19.61 2.15 15.93
CA LEU A 99 -18.77 3.27 15.51
C LEU A 99 -17.31 2.87 15.38
N VAL A 100 -16.61 3.61 14.52
CA VAL A 100 -15.16 3.55 14.36
C VAL A 100 -14.54 4.94 14.37
N ARG A 101 -13.24 5.03 14.71
CA ARG A 101 -12.41 6.21 14.51
C ARG A 101 -11.01 5.78 14.10
N GLY A 102 -10.65 6.02 12.86
CA GLY A 102 -9.34 5.61 12.29
C GLY A 102 -8.59 6.78 11.65
N CYS A 103 -8.77 8.01 12.18
CA CYS A 103 -8.13 9.23 11.68
C CYS A 103 -7.50 10.02 12.83
N ALA A 104 -6.89 11.19 12.54
CA ALA A 104 -6.23 12.04 13.53
C ALA A 104 -7.18 12.96 14.32
N CYS A 105 -8.50 12.83 14.17
CA CYS A 105 -9.48 13.60 14.96
C CYS A 105 -9.29 13.37 16.46
N ARG A 106 -9.55 14.41 17.25
CA ARG A 106 -9.41 14.37 18.72
C ARG A 106 -10.74 14.68 19.42
N GLY A 107 -10.80 14.37 20.72
CA GLY A 107 -11.98 14.59 21.54
C GLY A 107 -13.19 13.79 21.03
N THR A 108 -14.32 14.43 20.87
CA THR A 108 -15.60 13.85 20.43
C THR A 108 -15.77 13.83 18.91
N SER A 109 -14.75 14.22 18.13
CA SER A 109 -14.81 14.31 16.67
C SER A 109 -14.34 13.01 15.99
N GLY A 110 -14.84 12.77 14.79
CA GLY A 110 -14.33 11.72 13.88
C GLY A 110 -14.95 10.34 14.11
N PHE A 111 -15.92 10.18 14.98
CA PHE A 111 -16.65 8.92 15.15
C PHE A 111 -17.71 8.76 14.06
N ALA A 112 -17.68 7.65 13.35
CA ALA A 112 -18.64 7.35 12.29
C ALA A 112 -18.83 5.83 12.12
N HIS A 113 -19.90 5.43 11.44
CA HIS A 113 -20.04 4.08 10.91
C HIS A 113 -19.27 3.96 9.59
N VAL A 114 -18.64 2.83 9.32
CA VAL A 114 -18.00 2.56 8.03
C VAL A 114 -19.02 2.69 6.90
N SER A 115 -20.26 2.21 7.09
CA SER A 115 -21.36 2.37 6.12
C SER A 115 -21.69 3.83 5.83
N CYS A 116 -21.67 4.73 6.85
CA CYS A 116 -21.93 6.14 6.65
C CYS A 116 -20.82 6.83 5.85
N LEU A 117 -19.54 6.52 6.17
CA LEU A 117 -18.38 7.01 5.43
C LEU A 117 -18.40 6.53 3.97
N ALA A 118 -18.68 5.25 3.78
CA ALA A 118 -18.77 4.66 2.44
C ALA A 118 -19.91 5.24 1.61
N GLU A 119 -21.07 5.46 2.19
CA GLU A 119 -22.21 6.07 1.49
C GLU A 119 -21.92 7.54 1.14
N GLN A 120 -21.31 8.31 2.04
CA GLN A 120 -20.86 9.68 1.75
C GLN A 120 -19.88 9.70 0.56
N ALA A 121 -18.85 8.86 0.57
CA ALA A 121 -17.88 8.80 -0.51
C ALA A 121 -18.53 8.38 -1.84
N LYS A 122 -19.43 7.40 -1.80
CA LYS A 122 -20.17 6.91 -2.97
C LYS A 122 -21.05 8.00 -3.60
N ILE A 123 -21.79 8.74 -2.79
CA ILE A 123 -22.66 9.83 -3.28
C ILE A 123 -21.81 10.91 -3.96
N LEU A 124 -20.75 11.38 -3.31
CA LEU A 124 -19.87 12.40 -3.84
C LEU A 124 -19.19 11.98 -5.17
N VAL A 125 -18.77 10.71 -5.27
CA VAL A 125 -18.19 10.20 -6.53
C VAL A 125 -19.25 10.09 -7.61
N ALA A 126 -20.49 9.66 -7.31
CA ALA A 126 -21.57 9.63 -8.29
C ALA A 126 -21.92 11.02 -8.82
N GLU A 127 -22.01 12.02 -7.94
CA GLU A 127 -22.20 13.42 -8.32
C GLU A 127 -21.04 13.94 -9.21
N ALA A 128 -19.80 13.54 -8.91
CA ALA A 128 -18.64 13.91 -9.73
C ALA A 128 -18.69 13.25 -11.11
N GLU A 129 -19.15 12.00 -11.21
CA GLU A 129 -19.37 11.31 -12.50
C GLU A 129 -20.47 12.00 -13.33
N GLU A 130 -21.59 12.34 -12.73
CA GLU A 130 -22.68 13.07 -13.38
C GLU A 130 -22.24 14.44 -13.92
N ASN A 131 -21.33 15.10 -13.21
CA ASN A 131 -20.75 16.38 -13.60
C ASN A 131 -19.51 16.26 -14.54
N ASN A 132 -19.21 15.05 -15.06
CA ASN A 132 -18.08 14.78 -15.97
C ASN A 132 -16.71 15.20 -15.41
N LEU A 133 -16.48 15.02 -14.11
CA LEU A 133 -15.23 15.39 -13.45
C LEU A 133 -14.15 14.29 -13.50
N LEU A 134 -14.43 13.12 -14.05
CA LEU A 134 -13.45 12.02 -14.15
C LEU A 134 -12.13 12.48 -14.79
N GLY A 135 -11.01 12.10 -14.18
CA GLY A 135 -9.68 12.47 -14.66
C GLY A 135 -9.24 13.90 -14.34
N THR A 136 -10.01 14.65 -13.56
CA THR A 136 -9.64 16.00 -13.11
C THR A 136 -9.08 16.00 -11.70
N GLU A 137 -8.28 17.01 -11.34
CA GLU A 137 -7.80 17.21 -9.96
C GLU A 137 -8.96 17.30 -8.95
N ARG A 138 -10.10 17.85 -9.38
CA ARG A 138 -11.31 17.93 -8.55
C ARG A 138 -11.86 16.54 -8.24
N PHE A 139 -11.84 15.63 -9.21
CA PHE A 139 -12.24 14.24 -8.99
C PHE A 139 -11.33 13.55 -7.97
N GLU A 140 -10.02 13.77 -8.05
CA GLU A 140 -9.06 13.17 -7.09
C GLU A 140 -9.34 13.65 -5.65
N LYS A 141 -9.66 14.92 -5.45
CA LYS A 141 -10.07 15.45 -4.13
C LYS A 141 -11.38 14.83 -3.62
N ILE A 142 -12.33 14.55 -4.51
CA ILE A 142 -13.58 13.86 -4.19
C ILE A 142 -13.32 12.40 -3.88
N TRP A 143 -12.53 11.72 -4.73
CA TRP A 143 -12.14 10.33 -4.54
C TRP A 143 -11.42 10.10 -3.21
N ALA A 144 -10.69 11.09 -2.73
CA ALA A 144 -9.98 11.02 -1.45
C ALA A 144 -10.90 10.73 -0.26
N ARG A 145 -12.23 10.90 -0.37
CA ARG A 145 -13.19 10.53 0.68
C ARG A 145 -13.24 9.03 1.00
N TRP A 146 -12.73 8.19 0.11
CA TRP A 146 -12.56 6.77 0.38
C TRP A 146 -11.42 6.46 1.35
N TYR A 147 -10.48 7.39 1.56
CA TYR A 147 -9.30 7.15 2.38
C TYR A 147 -8.90 8.32 3.30
N ASN A 148 -9.52 9.50 3.15
CA ASN A 148 -9.29 10.66 4.02
C ASN A 148 -10.54 11.03 4.80
N CYS A 149 -10.34 11.37 6.07
CA CYS A 149 -11.39 11.90 6.93
C CYS A 149 -11.84 13.28 6.41
N SER A 150 -13.15 13.50 6.32
CA SER A 150 -13.72 14.79 5.89
C SER A 150 -13.56 15.92 6.91
N LEU A 151 -13.22 15.61 8.16
CA LEU A 151 -13.09 16.60 9.25
C LEU A 151 -11.65 17.07 9.47
N CYS A 152 -10.68 16.13 9.49
CA CYS A 152 -9.28 16.48 9.75
C CYS A 152 -8.38 16.33 8.51
N GLU A 153 -8.94 15.89 7.37
CA GLU A 153 -8.25 15.68 6.08
C GLU A 153 -7.06 14.73 6.13
N GLN A 154 -6.89 14.00 7.23
CA GLN A 154 -5.85 13.00 7.39
C GLN A 154 -6.34 11.62 6.93
N TYR A 155 -5.39 10.77 6.53
CA TYR A 155 -5.66 9.40 6.12
C TYR A 155 -6.32 8.59 7.22
N TYR A 156 -7.26 7.72 6.84
CA TYR A 156 -7.66 6.62 7.70
C TYR A 156 -6.52 5.60 7.80
N HIS A 157 -6.41 4.94 8.94
CA HIS A 157 -5.37 3.96 9.23
C HIS A 157 -5.95 2.69 9.88
N GLY A 158 -5.13 1.65 9.97
CA GLY A 158 -5.46 0.38 10.61
C GLY A 158 -6.69 -0.32 10.01
N GLU A 159 -7.48 -0.95 10.87
CA GLU A 159 -8.66 -1.74 10.48
C GLU A 159 -9.74 -0.89 9.80
N VAL A 160 -9.83 0.39 10.13
CA VAL A 160 -10.80 1.31 9.51
C VAL A 160 -10.45 1.52 8.03
N LYS A 161 -9.17 1.69 7.70
CA LYS A 161 -8.70 1.80 6.32
C LYS A 161 -8.98 0.51 5.53
N CYS A 162 -8.76 -0.65 6.15
CA CYS A 162 -9.09 -1.94 5.55
C CYS A 162 -10.58 -2.09 5.29
N ALA A 163 -11.43 -1.75 6.26
CA ALA A 163 -12.89 -1.81 6.11
C ALA A 163 -13.40 -0.87 5.01
N LEU A 164 -12.84 0.35 4.90
CA LEU A 164 -13.15 1.30 3.81
C LEU A 164 -12.65 0.79 2.46
N GLY A 165 -11.49 0.14 2.39
CA GLY A 165 -11.01 -0.54 1.18
C GLY A 165 -11.99 -1.60 0.68
N TRP A 166 -12.50 -2.44 1.58
CA TRP A 166 -13.54 -3.42 1.25
C TRP A 166 -14.87 -2.76 0.88
N ALA A 167 -15.26 -1.66 1.54
CA ALA A 167 -16.46 -0.90 1.19
C ALA A 167 -16.36 -0.32 -0.23
N CYS A 168 -15.22 0.27 -0.55
CA CYS A 168 -14.92 0.80 -1.87
C CYS A 168 -14.99 -0.29 -2.93
N TRP A 169 -14.27 -1.40 -2.75
CA TRP A 169 -14.30 -2.54 -3.67
C TRP A 169 -15.72 -3.10 -3.85
N LYS A 170 -16.47 -3.33 -2.78
CA LYS A 170 -17.86 -3.78 -2.81
C LYS A 170 -18.75 -2.87 -3.66
N THR A 171 -18.51 -1.57 -3.62
CA THR A 171 -19.28 -0.58 -4.37
C THR A 171 -19.02 -0.66 -5.88
N TYR A 172 -17.77 -0.90 -6.29
CA TYR A 172 -17.38 -0.81 -7.71
C TYR A 172 -17.11 -2.16 -8.38
N VAL A 173 -17.11 -3.30 -7.66
CA VAL A 173 -16.76 -4.62 -8.21
C VAL A 173 -17.66 -5.04 -9.39
N GLY A 174 -18.94 -4.70 -9.36
CA GLY A 174 -19.93 -5.06 -10.40
C GLY A 174 -19.85 -4.21 -11.67
N ARG A 175 -19.11 -3.12 -11.67
CA ARG A 175 -18.98 -2.22 -12.84
C ARG A 175 -18.11 -2.82 -13.94
N GLN A 176 -18.26 -2.30 -15.14
CA GLN A 176 -17.24 -2.47 -16.19
C GLN A 176 -15.90 -1.90 -15.68
N VAL A 177 -14.80 -2.33 -16.28
CA VAL A 177 -13.48 -1.85 -15.86
C VAL A 177 -13.31 -0.40 -16.33
N ASP A 178 -13.32 0.50 -15.37
CA ASP A 178 -13.18 1.95 -15.53
C ASP A 178 -12.24 2.52 -14.44
N GLY A 179 -12.00 3.83 -14.45
CA GLY A 179 -11.15 4.51 -13.47
C GLY A 179 -11.58 4.24 -12.02
N PRO A 180 -12.84 4.48 -11.62
CA PRO A 180 -13.32 4.18 -10.28
C PRO A 180 -13.13 2.73 -9.84
N LYS A 181 -13.29 1.75 -10.72
CA LYS A 181 -13.05 0.34 -10.39
C LYS A 181 -11.55 0.05 -10.19
N MET A 182 -10.67 0.64 -11.00
CA MET A 182 -9.24 0.50 -10.83
C MET A 182 -8.77 1.15 -9.52
N ASN A 183 -9.25 2.36 -9.24
CA ASN A 183 -8.98 3.04 -7.98
C ASN A 183 -9.50 2.24 -6.75
N ALA A 184 -10.64 1.55 -6.89
CA ALA A 184 -11.16 0.69 -5.82
C ALA A 184 -10.29 -0.55 -5.57
N MET A 185 -9.65 -1.12 -6.62
CA MET A 185 -8.64 -2.18 -6.45
C MET A 185 -7.44 -1.68 -5.65
N ALA A 186 -6.91 -0.50 -6.01
CA ALA A 186 -5.80 0.13 -5.29
C ALA A 186 -6.16 0.40 -3.82
N GLN A 187 -7.35 0.95 -3.53
CA GLN A 187 -7.81 1.18 -2.17
C GLN A 187 -7.95 -0.09 -1.35
N LEU A 188 -8.47 -1.17 -1.95
CA LEU A 188 -8.53 -2.47 -1.30
C LEU A 188 -7.13 -3.01 -0.98
N ALA A 189 -6.20 -2.97 -1.93
CA ALA A 189 -4.84 -3.44 -1.72
C ALA A 189 -4.12 -2.64 -0.61
N ASN A 190 -4.30 -1.31 -0.59
CA ASN A 190 -3.75 -0.45 0.44
C ASN A 190 -4.32 -0.76 1.83
N GLY A 191 -5.64 -0.99 1.93
CA GLY A 191 -6.28 -1.40 3.18
C GLY A 191 -5.81 -2.75 3.69
N LEU A 192 -5.64 -3.72 2.80
CA LEU A 192 -5.11 -5.05 3.14
C LEU A 192 -3.66 -4.98 3.60
N SER A 193 -2.82 -4.19 2.94
CA SER A 193 -1.42 -3.98 3.36
C SER A 193 -1.32 -3.35 4.74
N GLU A 194 -2.20 -2.40 5.06
CA GLU A 194 -2.26 -1.72 6.37
C GLU A 194 -2.49 -2.70 7.53
N THR A 195 -3.26 -3.75 7.29
CA THR A 195 -3.57 -4.79 8.28
C THR A 195 -2.71 -6.05 8.12
N GLN A 196 -1.54 -5.92 7.49
CA GLN A 196 -0.54 -6.99 7.28
C GLN A 196 -1.07 -8.20 6.48
N GLN A 197 -2.16 -8.03 5.73
CA GLN A 197 -2.69 -9.06 4.82
C GLN A 197 -1.95 -9.02 3.47
N HIS A 198 -0.62 -9.12 3.50
CA HIS A 198 0.27 -8.84 2.37
C HIS A 198 0.03 -9.77 1.17
N GLU A 199 -0.25 -11.07 1.39
CA GLU A 199 -0.57 -12.02 0.31
C GLU A 199 -1.87 -11.64 -0.42
N ALA A 200 -2.88 -11.22 0.33
CA ALA A 200 -4.14 -10.77 -0.27
C ALA A 200 -3.94 -9.45 -1.04
N ALA A 201 -3.15 -8.52 -0.50
CA ALA A 201 -2.79 -7.28 -1.17
C ALA A 201 -2.01 -7.54 -2.46
N LEU A 202 -1.02 -8.45 -2.43
CA LEU A 202 -0.26 -8.87 -3.62
C LEU A 202 -1.19 -9.39 -4.72
N SER A 203 -2.09 -10.30 -4.39
CA SER A 203 -3.05 -10.85 -5.35
C SER A 203 -3.93 -9.78 -6.02
N VAL A 204 -4.33 -8.74 -5.27
CA VAL A 204 -5.10 -7.61 -5.81
C VAL A 204 -4.22 -6.76 -6.75
N ARG A 205 -2.98 -6.45 -6.38
CA ARG A 205 -2.06 -5.65 -7.18
C ARG A 205 -1.61 -6.34 -8.46
N GLU A 206 -1.37 -7.65 -8.42
CA GLU A 206 -1.12 -8.44 -9.64
C GLU A 206 -2.31 -8.38 -10.61
N ALA A 207 -3.52 -8.50 -10.07
CA ALA A 207 -4.75 -8.37 -10.84
C ALA A 207 -4.93 -6.96 -11.42
N GLU A 208 -4.61 -5.92 -10.66
CA GLU A 208 -4.62 -4.52 -11.09
C GLU A 208 -3.66 -4.32 -12.27
N LEU A 209 -2.39 -4.67 -12.11
CA LEU A 209 -1.36 -4.52 -13.13
C LEU A 209 -1.71 -5.29 -14.42
N SER A 210 -2.20 -6.53 -14.29
CA SER A 210 -2.65 -7.34 -15.43
C SER A 210 -3.81 -6.67 -16.17
N THR A 211 -4.73 -6.04 -15.43
CA THR A 211 -5.88 -5.32 -16.01
C THR A 211 -5.43 -4.06 -16.76
N LEU A 212 -4.56 -3.24 -16.16
CA LEU A 212 -4.01 -2.03 -16.79
C LEU A 212 -3.30 -2.36 -18.12
N ARG A 213 -2.46 -3.39 -18.13
CA ARG A 213 -1.76 -3.86 -19.35
C ARG A 213 -2.76 -4.29 -20.43
N ARG A 214 -3.77 -5.08 -20.07
CA ARG A 214 -4.79 -5.55 -21.01
C ARG A 214 -5.62 -4.43 -21.63
N LEU A 215 -5.85 -3.35 -20.87
CA LEU A 215 -6.61 -2.18 -21.34
C LEU A 215 -5.74 -1.19 -22.11
N GLY A 216 -4.43 -1.41 -22.23
CA GLY A 216 -3.51 -0.48 -22.88
C GLY A 216 -3.46 0.87 -22.18
N GLN A 217 -3.52 0.86 -20.83
CA GLN A 217 -3.43 2.09 -20.04
C GLN A 217 -2.04 2.74 -20.17
N THR A 218 -1.92 3.99 -19.76
CA THR A 218 -0.67 4.75 -19.89
C THR A 218 0.49 4.09 -19.14
N GLU A 219 1.72 4.29 -19.62
CA GLU A 219 2.91 3.77 -18.94
C GLU A 219 3.04 4.29 -17.51
N GLU A 220 2.63 5.52 -17.26
CA GLU A 220 2.60 6.11 -15.92
C GLU A 220 1.70 5.30 -14.97
N GLN A 221 0.47 4.99 -15.38
CA GLN A 221 -0.46 4.18 -14.58
C GLN A 221 0.08 2.76 -14.35
N ILE A 222 0.69 2.15 -15.37
CA ILE A 222 1.32 0.84 -15.27
C ILE A 222 2.49 0.88 -14.29
N ASN A 223 3.33 1.92 -14.34
CA ASN A 223 4.49 2.04 -13.46
C ASN A 223 4.11 2.39 -12.02
N ASN A 224 3.06 3.18 -11.79
CA ASN A 224 2.47 3.39 -10.47
C ASN A 224 1.97 2.06 -9.86
N SER A 225 1.31 1.22 -10.65
CA SER A 225 0.90 -0.13 -10.22
C SER A 225 2.10 -1.06 -9.95
N LYS A 226 3.16 -1.02 -10.79
CA LYS A 226 4.42 -1.75 -10.54
C LYS A 226 5.09 -1.30 -9.24
N ALA A 227 5.11 0.00 -8.94
CA ALA A 227 5.69 0.53 -7.71
C ALA A 227 4.99 -0.03 -6.46
N ASN A 228 3.67 -0.09 -6.49
CA ASN A 228 2.85 -0.70 -5.44
C ASN A 228 3.06 -2.21 -5.34
N LEU A 229 3.22 -2.89 -6.49
CA LEU A 229 3.49 -4.33 -6.54
C LEU A 229 4.86 -4.66 -5.93
N ALA A 230 5.90 -3.89 -6.26
CA ALA A 230 7.23 -4.04 -5.67
C ALA A 230 7.18 -3.91 -4.15
N PHE A 231 6.44 -2.94 -3.62
CA PHE A 231 6.23 -2.81 -2.18
C PHE A 231 5.56 -4.06 -1.56
N SER A 232 4.59 -4.68 -2.25
CA SER A 232 4.00 -5.94 -1.76
C SER A 232 5.00 -7.09 -1.72
N TYR A 233 5.89 -7.18 -2.71
CA TYR A 233 6.97 -8.16 -2.72
C TYR A 233 7.95 -7.93 -1.56
N GLU A 234 8.34 -6.68 -1.31
CA GLU A 234 9.20 -6.30 -0.17
C GLU A 234 8.58 -6.73 1.17
N CYS A 235 7.29 -6.44 1.38
CA CYS A 235 6.57 -6.85 2.59
C CYS A 235 6.50 -8.37 2.80
N LEU A 236 6.62 -9.16 1.74
CA LEU A 236 6.61 -10.63 1.76
C LEU A 236 8.01 -11.25 1.76
N GLY A 237 9.07 -10.43 1.83
CA GLY A 237 10.45 -10.91 1.77
C GLY A 237 10.87 -11.42 0.38
N ARG A 238 10.07 -11.14 -0.67
CA ARG A 238 10.36 -11.48 -2.06
C ARG A 238 11.22 -10.39 -2.70
N HIS A 239 12.42 -10.22 -2.14
CA HIS A 239 13.29 -9.08 -2.44
C HIS A 239 13.80 -9.08 -3.88
N GLU A 240 14.06 -10.26 -4.47
CA GLU A 240 14.53 -10.37 -5.85
C GLU A 240 13.49 -9.85 -6.86
N GLU A 241 12.22 -10.25 -6.72
CA GLU A 241 11.14 -9.77 -7.59
C GLU A 241 10.89 -8.27 -7.41
N ALA A 242 10.99 -7.77 -6.19
CA ALA A 242 10.91 -6.35 -5.92
C ALA A 242 12.04 -5.58 -6.63
N LEU A 243 13.28 -6.07 -6.54
CA LEU A 243 14.45 -5.43 -7.14
C LEU A 243 14.32 -5.32 -8.67
N VAL A 244 13.81 -6.36 -9.34
CA VAL A 244 13.55 -6.31 -10.80
C VAL A 244 12.64 -5.13 -11.13
N LEU A 245 11.52 -5.00 -10.42
CA LEU A 245 10.58 -3.91 -10.66
C LEU A 245 11.18 -2.53 -10.31
N ARG A 246 11.95 -2.41 -9.22
CA ARG A 246 12.61 -1.16 -8.83
C ARG A 246 13.63 -0.69 -9.87
N ARG A 247 14.39 -1.62 -10.47
CA ARG A 247 15.31 -1.30 -11.58
C ARG A 247 14.55 -0.81 -12.82
N GLU A 248 13.45 -1.49 -13.21
CA GLU A 248 12.62 -1.06 -14.34
C GLU A 248 12.05 0.36 -14.12
N LEU A 249 11.52 0.63 -12.93
CA LEU A 249 10.90 1.91 -12.58
C LEU A 249 11.92 3.05 -12.60
N TYR A 250 13.10 2.83 -12.04
CA TYR A 250 14.17 3.82 -12.06
C TYR A 250 14.65 4.11 -13.50
N ALA A 251 14.88 3.06 -14.30
CA ALA A 251 15.28 3.20 -15.70
C ALA A 251 14.22 3.95 -16.52
N TRP A 252 12.94 3.67 -16.29
CA TRP A 252 11.85 4.40 -16.90
C TRP A 252 11.87 5.89 -16.53
N GLY A 253 12.00 6.23 -15.24
CA GLY A 253 12.04 7.61 -14.77
C GLY A 253 13.18 8.42 -15.42
N VAL A 254 14.37 7.81 -15.55
CA VAL A 254 15.52 8.43 -16.22
C VAL A 254 15.27 8.60 -17.72
N THR A 255 14.72 7.57 -18.39
CA THR A 255 14.45 7.59 -19.85
C THR A 255 13.43 8.66 -20.22
N PHE A 256 12.38 8.80 -19.42
CA PHE A 256 11.32 9.80 -19.65
C PHE A 256 11.63 11.17 -19.04
N LYS A 257 12.83 11.33 -18.44
CA LYS A 257 13.31 12.60 -17.86
C LYS A 257 12.30 13.20 -16.86
N LEU A 258 11.80 12.34 -15.97
CA LEU A 258 10.89 12.80 -14.92
C LEU A 258 11.54 13.92 -14.07
N PRO A 259 10.74 14.77 -13.43
CA PRO A 259 11.24 15.78 -12.49
C PRO A 259 12.15 15.18 -11.41
N THR A 260 13.13 15.94 -10.96
CA THR A 260 14.15 15.44 -9.99
C THR A 260 13.55 14.97 -8.69
N ASP A 261 12.47 15.60 -8.23
CA ASP A 261 11.72 15.22 -7.02
C ASP A 261 10.96 13.90 -7.15
N GLU A 262 10.63 13.49 -8.38
CA GLU A 262 10.07 12.17 -8.66
C GLU A 262 11.18 11.11 -8.83
N ILE A 263 12.23 11.40 -9.62
CA ILE A 263 13.33 10.46 -9.85
C ILE A 263 14.02 10.06 -8.54
N ILE A 264 14.18 11.00 -7.59
CA ILE A 264 14.81 10.70 -6.30
C ILE A 264 14.01 9.67 -5.48
N ILE A 265 12.69 9.60 -5.65
CA ILE A 265 11.85 8.60 -4.99
C ILE A 265 12.15 7.21 -5.58
N TYR A 266 12.21 7.08 -6.92
CA TYR A 266 12.57 5.82 -7.58
C TYR A 266 14.01 5.39 -7.24
N ALA A 267 14.95 6.33 -7.21
CA ALA A 267 16.34 6.08 -6.82
C ALA A 267 16.44 5.60 -5.36
N SER A 268 15.72 6.24 -4.44
CA SER A 268 15.68 5.85 -3.03
C SER A 268 15.12 4.43 -2.84
N ASN A 269 14.02 4.12 -3.54
CA ASN A 269 13.41 2.80 -3.48
C ASN A 269 14.33 1.71 -4.08
N LEU A 270 15.03 2.02 -5.17
CA LEU A 270 16.02 1.10 -5.76
C LEU A 270 17.18 0.85 -4.79
N ALA A 271 17.70 1.91 -4.15
CA ALA A 271 18.79 1.79 -3.19
C ALA A 271 18.42 0.90 -1.99
N VAL A 272 17.21 1.06 -1.45
CA VAL A 272 16.69 0.19 -0.38
C VAL A 272 16.59 -1.25 -0.87
N SER A 273 16.03 -1.47 -2.06
CA SER A 273 15.86 -2.81 -2.62
C SER A 273 17.20 -3.50 -2.92
N LEU A 274 18.21 -2.76 -3.39
CA LEU A 274 19.58 -3.28 -3.57
C LEU A 274 20.17 -3.75 -2.23
N LYS A 275 20.04 -2.94 -1.19
CA LYS A 275 20.51 -3.27 0.16
C LYS A 275 19.79 -4.53 0.70
N ASP A 276 18.47 -4.60 0.57
CA ASP A 276 17.68 -5.74 1.07
C ASP A 276 17.98 -7.06 0.33
N ASN A 277 18.49 -6.95 -0.91
CA ASN A 277 19.05 -8.07 -1.68
C ASN A 277 20.56 -8.30 -1.41
N LYS A 278 21.15 -7.61 -0.44
CA LYS A 278 22.60 -7.68 -0.12
C LYS A 278 23.53 -7.30 -1.27
N CYS A 279 23.04 -6.54 -2.25
CA CYS A 279 23.83 -5.99 -3.34
C CYS A 279 24.56 -4.71 -2.88
N PHE A 280 25.35 -4.80 -1.80
CA PHE A 280 25.93 -3.64 -1.11
C PHE A 280 26.87 -2.85 -1.99
N GLU A 281 27.71 -3.51 -2.78
CA GLU A 281 28.64 -2.82 -3.69
C GLU A 281 27.90 -2.00 -4.76
N GLU A 282 26.89 -2.61 -5.41
CA GLU A 282 26.06 -1.90 -6.37
C GLU A 282 25.32 -0.73 -5.72
N ALA A 283 24.79 -0.92 -4.51
CA ALA A 283 24.10 0.12 -3.75
C ALA A 283 25.06 1.30 -3.45
N ARG A 284 26.30 1.01 -3.02
CA ARG A 284 27.35 2.04 -2.75
C ARG A 284 27.68 2.84 -4.00
N CYS A 285 28.00 2.17 -5.10
CA CYS A 285 28.32 2.82 -6.38
C CYS A 285 27.15 3.67 -6.86
N PHE A 286 25.95 3.11 -6.90
CA PHE A 286 24.73 3.81 -7.33
C PHE A 286 24.44 5.06 -6.48
N LEU A 287 24.48 4.93 -5.16
CA LEU A 287 24.19 6.05 -4.25
C LEU A 287 25.26 7.13 -4.30
N ARG A 288 26.54 6.76 -4.34
CA ARG A 288 27.67 7.70 -4.45
C ARG A 288 27.53 8.56 -5.70
N GLU A 289 27.31 7.95 -6.86
CA GLU A 289 27.11 8.67 -8.12
C GLU A 289 25.93 9.63 -8.04
N ARG A 290 24.76 9.17 -7.58
CA ARG A 290 23.53 9.97 -7.55
C ARG A 290 23.58 11.10 -6.53
N ILE A 291 24.16 10.87 -5.37
CA ILE A 291 24.35 11.92 -4.36
C ILE A 291 25.35 12.97 -4.87
N ALA A 292 26.49 12.54 -5.44
CA ALA A 292 27.52 13.44 -5.93
C ALA A 292 27.10 14.22 -7.18
N GLU A 293 26.37 13.58 -8.12
CA GLU A 293 26.14 14.13 -9.45
C GLU A 293 24.92 15.06 -9.58
N GLY A 294 23.91 14.97 -8.70
CA GLY A 294 22.72 15.72 -9.05
C GLY A 294 21.75 16.08 -7.95
N PHE A 295 21.30 15.14 -7.14
CA PHE A 295 20.21 15.40 -6.19
C PHE A 295 20.60 16.45 -5.14
N HIS A 296 21.85 16.43 -4.72
CA HIS A 296 22.40 17.40 -3.77
C HIS A 296 22.41 18.83 -4.32
N ARG A 297 22.75 18.99 -5.61
CA ARG A 297 22.79 20.31 -6.28
C ARG A 297 21.40 20.85 -6.59
N THR A 298 20.48 19.97 -6.95
CA THR A 298 19.15 20.37 -7.43
C THR A 298 18.16 20.59 -6.28
N LEU A 299 18.16 19.69 -5.26
CA LEU A 299 17.20 19.72 -4.16
C LEU A 299 17.77 20.32 -2.88
N GLY A 300 19.09 20.48 -2.80
CA GLY A 300 19.79 20.96 -1.62
C GLY A 300 20.07 19.88 -0.56
N VAL A 301 21.03 20.16 0.29
CA VAL A 301 21.52 19.24 1.34
C VAL A 301 20.45 18.92 2.39
N ASP A 302 19.59 19.86 2.68
CA ASP A 302 18.57 19.78 3.72
C ASP A 302 17.27 19.11 3.25
N HIS A 303 17.21 18.68 1.98
CA HIS A 303 16.04 17.96 1.46
C HIS A 303 15.95 16.54 2.06
N LEU A 304 14.78 16.17 2.59
CA LEU A 304 14.59 14.92 3.33
C LEU A 304 15.02 13.67 2.54
N GLN A 305 14.72 13.60 1.25
CA GLN A 305 15.11 12.44 0.43
C GLN A 305 16.62 12.38 0.20
N VAL A 306 17.30 13.53 0.09
CA VAL A 306 18.76 13.58 0.00
C VAL A 306 19.39 13.06 1.29
N MET A 307 18.91 13.51 2.45
CA MET A 307 19.34 13.01 3.75
C MET A 307 19.11 11.50 3.89
N LYS A 308 17.96 10.99 3.43
CA LYS A 308 17.68 9.53 3.42
C LYS A 308 18.64 8.75 2.52
N MET A 309 18.94 9.24 1.32
CA MET A 309 19.92 8.60 0.42
C MET A 309 21.31 8.53 1.03
N ARG A 310 21.75 9.59 1.72
CA ARG A 310 23.01 9.59 2.48
C ARG A 310 22.98 8.52 3.60
N ALA A 311 21.88 8.39 4.31
CA ALA A 311 21.71 7.35 5.32
C ALA A 311 21.75 5.94 4.71
N TYR A 312 21.10 5.72 3.55
CA TYR A 312 21.16 4.43 2.84
C TYR A 312 22.56 4.09 2.35
N TYR A 313 23.32 5.09 1.92
CA TYR A 313 24.74 4.91 1.56
C TYR A 313 25.58 4.49 2.78
N ALA A 314 25.43 5.16 3.91
CA ALA A 314 26.09 4.77 5.15
C ALA A 314 25.66 3.38 5.65
N GLN A 315 24.39 3.00 5.46
CA GLN A 315 23.92 1.64 5.71
C GLN A 315 24.60 0.62 4.79
N ALA A 316 24.70 0.91 3.49
CA ALA A 316 25.34 0.01 2.53
C ALA A 316 26.85 -0.20 2.82
N LEU A 317 27.51 0.79 3.43
CA LEU A 317 28.89 0.66 3.92
C LEU A 317 28.95 -0.24 5.17
N SER A 318 28.01 -0.09 6.09
CA SER A 318 28.07 -0.73 7.40
C SER A 318 27.38 -2.11 7.48
N ASP A 319 26.41 -2.39 6.61
CA ASP A 319 25.61 -3.61 6.64
C ASP A 319 26.17 -4.73 5.73
N ASP A 320 27.26 -4.47 5.01
CA ASP A 320 28.00 -5.49 4.29
C ASP A 320 28.41 -6.63 5.26
N ASP A 321 28.49 -7.85 4.74
CA ASP A 321 28.86 -9.03 5.54
C ASP A 321 30.31 -8.91 6.10
N ARG A 322 31.18 -8.14 5.42
CA ARG A 322 32.58 -7.88 5.81
C ARG A 322 32.96 -6.42 5.58
N PRO A 323 32.40 -5.48 6.34
CA PRO A 323 32.71 -4.08 6.16
C PRO A 323 34.21 -3.85 6.52
N SER A 324 34.90 -3.08 5.69
CA SER A 324 36.26 -2.66 6.03
C SER A 324 36.24 -1.63 7.17
N ARG A 325 37.41 -1.45 7.83
CA ARG A 325 37.55 -0.39 8.83
C ARG A 325 37.25 0.98 8.25
N ASP A 326 37.69 1.24 7.02
CA ASP A 326 37.48 2.50 6.32
C ASP A 326 36.01 2.72 5.99
N ASP A 327 35.28 1.69 5.55
CA ASP A 327 33.84 1.77 5.34
C ASP A 327 33.08 2.16 6.62
N LEU A 328 33.45 1.58 7.74
CA LEU A 328 32.82 1.89 9.05
C LEU A 328 33.14 3.34 9.49
N VAL A 329 34.37 3.80 9.28
CA VAL A 329 34.78 5.18 9.58
C VAL A 329 34.04 6.17 8.70
N GLU A 330 33.92 5.90 7.39
CA GLU A 330 33.14 6.74 6.46
C GLU A 330 31.65 6.78 6.88
N ALA A 331 31.08 5.64 7.20
CA ALA A 331 29.68 5.57 7.65
C ALA A 331 29.44 6.36 8.96
N ILE A 332 30.36 6.31 9.91
CA ILE A 332 30.31 7.09 11.15
C ILE A 332 30.28 8.59 10.83
N GLY A 333 31.20 9.08 9.99
CA GLY A 333 31.25 10.49 9.60
C GLY A 333 29.93 10.96 8.97
N ILE A 334 29.33 10.15 8.08
CA ILE A 334 28.05 10.48 7.46
C ILE A 334 26.92 10.54 8.50
N TYR A 335 26.87 9.61 9.46
CA TYR A 335 25.83 9.61 10.50
C TYR A 335 26.02 10.72 11.53
N GLU A 336 27.25 11.16 11.83
CA GLU A 336 27.51 12.32 12.68
C GLU A 336 26.96 13.59 12.05
N ASP A 337 27.26 13.81 10.76
CA ASP A 337 26.71 14.91 9.99
C ASP A 337 25.18 14.87 9.94
N LEU A 338 24.62 13.72 9.58
CA LEU A 338 23.16 13.53 9.49
C LEU A 338 22.47 13.72 10.84
N SER A 339 23.06 13.28 11.94
CA SER A 339 22.48 13.46 13.29
C SER A 339 22.36 14.93 13.66
N SER A 340 23.36 15.73 13.32
CA SER A 340 23.36 17.18 13.52
C SER A 340 22.36 17.86 12.58
N GLN A 341 22.36 17.49 11.32
CA GLN A 341 21.50 18.05 10.27
C GLN A 341 20.02 17.74 10.51
N THR A 342 19.67 16.47 10.78
CA THR A 342 18.26 16.06 11.02
C THR A 342 17.69 16.71 12.28
N ARG A 343 18.50 16.87 13.34
CA ARG A 343 18.09 17.60 14.55
C ARG A 343 17.78 19.06 14.25
N ARG A 344 18.60 19.72 13.43
CA ARG A 344 18.43 21.12 13.02
C ARG A 344 17.22 21.31 12.12
N VAL A 345 17.02 20.42 11.13
CA VAL A 345 16.01 20.59 10.07
C VAL A 345 14.65 20.01 10.47
N LEU A 346 14.62 18.83 11.11
CA LEU A 346 13.40 18.09 11.41
C LEU A 346 13.01 18.14 12.89
N GLY A 347 13.96 18.53 13.76
CA GLY A 347 13.77 18.51 15.20
C GLY A 347 14.15 17.17 15.86
N GLY A 348 14.38 17.23 17.19
CA GLY A 348 14.87 16.05 17.95
C GLY A 348 13.86 14.90 18.09
N SER A 349 12.57 15.19 18.01
CA SER A 349 11.49 14.19 18.14
C SER A 349 11.11 13.51 16.82
N HIS A 350 11.67 13.94 15.70
CA HIS A 350 11.36 13.34 14.40
C HIS A 350 11.89 11.91 14.30
N PRO A 351 11.11 10.92 13.81
CA PRO A 351 11.53 9.51 13.76
C PRO A 351 12.86 9.28 13.03
N PHE A 352 13.10 10.01 11.94
CA PHE A 352 14.33 9.90 11.16
C PHE A 352 15.55 10.42 11.95
N THR A 353 15.39 11.43 12.80
CA THR A 353 16.45 11.89 13.71
C THR A 353 16.81 10.80 14.72
N GLY A 354 15.83 10.13 15.30
CA GLY A 354 16.07 8.98 16.19
C GLY A 354 16.78 7.83 15.48
N ALA A 355 16.32 7.49 14.26
CA ALA A 355 16.92 6.43 13.45
C ALA A 355 18.41 6.73 13.10
N THR A 356 18.75 7.94 12.70
CA THR A 356 20.15 8.31 12.42
C THR A 356 21.06 8.17 13.64
N GLN A 357 20.58 8.53 14.84
CA GLN A 357 21.33 8.38 16.09
C GLN A 357 21.54 6.91 16.45
N GLN A 358 20.50 6.07 16.32
CA GLN A 358 20.60 4.63 16.57
C GLN A 358 21.60 3.97 15.62
N ASN A 359 21.55 4.31 14.33
CA ASN A 359 22.48 3.79 13.33
C ASN A 359 23.91 4.23 13.63
N LEU A 360 24.15 5.47 14.05
CA LEU A 360 25.48 5.96 14.47
C LEU A 360 26.04 5.10 15.62
N LEU A 361 25.24 4.84 16.65
CA LEU A 361 25.65 4.02 17.78
C LEU A 361 25.98 2.58 17.35
N HIS A 362 25.15 2.03 16.45
CA HIS A 362 25.36 0.68 15.92
C HIS A 362 26.67 0.56 15.12
N VAL A 363 26.95 1.51 14.23
CA VAL A 363 28.20 1.50 13.42
C VAL A 363 29.44 1.68 14.30
N ARG A 364 29.37 2.57 15.29
CA ARG A 364 30.47 2.72 16.29
C ARG A 364 30.73 1.43 17.06
N TRP A 365 29.66 0.72 17.45
CA TRP A 365 29.80 -0.59 18.09
C TRP A 365 30.47 -1.61 17.15
N LYS A 366 30.08 -1.67 15.87
CA LYS A 366 30.73 -2.53 14.86
C LYS A 366 32.22 -2.22 14.72
N LEU A 367 32.62 -0.95 14.65
CA LEU A 367 34.02 -0.55 14.55
C LEU A 367 34.80 -0.97 15.78
N ALA A 368 34.33 -0.68 16.98
CA ALA A 368 34.99 -1.06 18.22
C ALA A 368 35.19 -2.58 18.33
N ARG A 369 34.21 -3.36 17.84
CA ARG A 369 34.31 -4.83 17.80
C ARG A 369 35.35 -5.31 16.79
N LEU A 370 35.45 -4.65 15.62
CA LEU A 370 36.45 -4.95 14.61
C LEU A 370 37.85 -4.68 15.14
N ASP A 371 38.08 -3.50 15.76
CA ASP A 371 39.38 -3.10 16.34
C ASP A 371 39.80 -4.00 17.51
N ALA A 372 38.85 -4.61 18.24
CA ALA A 372 39.14 -5.54 19.32
C ALA A 372 39.56 -6.95 18.84
N HIS A 373 39.35 -7.28 17.58
CA HIS A 373 39.69 -8.60 16.99
C HIS A 373 40.83 -8.50 15.96
N SER A 374 41.34 -7.31 15.72
CA SER A 374 42.50 -6.99 14.86
C SER A 374 43.75 -6.90 15.71
#